data_17b01f28bf45fd809def8fde1377d3ea
#
_entry.id   17b01f28bf45fd809def8fde1377d3ea
#
_cell.length_a   1.000
_cell.length_b   1.000
_cell.length_c   1.000
_cell.angle_alpha   90.00
_cell.angle_beta   90.00
_cell.angle_gamma   90.00
#
_symmetry.space_group_name_H-M   'P 1'
#
loop_
_entity.id
_entity.type
_entity.pdbx_description
1 polymer ?
#
loop_
_entity_poly.entity_id
_entity_poly.type
_entity_poly.pdbx_seq_one_letter_code
_entity_poly.pdbx_strand_id
1 'polypeptide(L)'
;VSAELTEISDNPELRSYAQNAGASVFAAWCSQCHGSGAAGVQASGYPNLLDDDWLWGGDIENIHLTIAHGIRNENDLDARYSEMPAFGDLLEQDEISQVVNYVMSLSGEPNDASLVAAGETVYLDNCAACHMDEGTGDVWQGAPNLTDAIWLYGGDYDTLTETVTYSRFGVMPSWADRLDEAEIRAVAVYVHGLGGGEASPE
;
A
#
# COMPACT_ATOMS: atom_id res chain seq x y z
N VAL A 1 14.73 -9.38 -21.68
CA VAL A 1 15.93 -8.55 -21.45
C VAL A 1 16.54 -8.98 -20.11
N SER A 2 17.81 -9.43 -20.12
CA SER A 2 18.53 -9.87 -18.91
C SER A 2 19.21 -8.71 -18.15
N ALA A 3 18.86 -7.47 -18.46
CA ALA A 3 19.42 -6.30 -17.81
C ALA A 3 18.87 -6.16 -16.38
N GLU A 4 19.72 -5.75 -15.44
CA GLU A 4 19.32 -5.48 -14.06
C GLU A 4 18.40 -4.23 -13.99
N LEU A 5 17.58 -4.12 -12.95
CA LEU A 5 16.63 -3.01 -12.79
C LEU A 5 17.32 -1.64 -12.81
N THR A 6 18.44 -1.51 -12.13
CA THR A 6 19.27 -0.28 -12.12
C THR A 6 19.79 0.07 -13.51
N GLU A 7 20.28 -0.91 -14.28
CA GLU A 7 20.73 -0.71 -15.66
C GLU A 7 19.58 -0.24 -16.56
N ILE A 8 18.38 -0.81 -16.38
CA ILE A 8 17.17 -0.39 -17.12
C ILE A 8 16.80 1.04 -16.76
N SER A 9 16.84 1.39 -15.47
CA SER A 9 16.49 2.72 -14.97
C SER A 9 17.45 3.80 -15.47
N ASP A 10 18.73 3.49 -15.58
CA ASP A 10 19.78 4.46 -15.98
C ASP A 10 19.87 4.64 -17.51
N ASN A 11 19.35 3.69 -18.29
CA ASN A 11 19.41 3.75 -19.75
C ASN A 11 18.04 4.15 -20.35
N PRO A 12 17.90 5.35 -20.95
CA PRO A 12 16.61 5.83 -21.47
C PRO A 12 15.98 4.94 -22.55
N GLU A 13 16.80 4.27 -23.40
CA GLU A 13 16.28 3.39 -24.45
C GLU A 13 15.75 2.10 -23.85
N LEU A 14 16.47 1.49 -22.91
CA LEU A 14 16.02 0.28 -22.21
C LEU A 14 14.78 0.59 -21.36
N ARG A 15 14.75 1.73 -20.69
CA ARG A 15 13.60 2.18 -19.91
C ARG A 15 12.36 2.33 -20.78
N SER A 16 12.47 3.02 -21.91
CA SER A 16 11.36 3.19 -22.84
C SER A 16 10.85 1.84 -23.39
N TYR A 17 11.76 0.93 -23.70
CA TYR A 17 11.40 -0.42 -24.13
C TYR A 17 10.67 -1.19 -23.03
N ALA A 18 11.21 -1.18 -21.80
CA ALA A 18 10.62 -1.86 -20.66
C ALA A 18 9.25 -1.28 -20.28
N GLN A 19 9.08 0.05 -20.30
CA GLN A 19 7.79 0.70 -20.07
C GLN A 19 6.71 0.24 -21.09
N ASN A 20 7.04 0.16 -22.36
CA ASN A 20 6.11 -0.30 -23.40
C ASN A 20 5.74 -1.79 -23.24
N ALA A 21 6.72 -2.64 -22.93
CA ALA A 21 6.48 -4.05 -22.64
C ALA A 21 5.66 -4.22 -21.35
N GLY A 22 6.03 -3.51 -20.28
CA GLY A 22 5.34 -3.52 -18.99
C GLY A 22 3.89 -3.04 -19.09
N ALA A 23 3.59 -2.03 -19.90
CA ALA A 23 2.23 -1.61 -20.17
C ALA A 23 1.36 -2.76 -20.74
N SER A 24 1.93 -3.60 -21.59
CA SER A 24 1.23 -4.76 -22.15
C SER A 24 1.00 -5.86 -21.10
N VAL A 25 1.99 -6.11 -20.25
CA VAL A 25 1.87 -7.05 -19.11
C VAL A 25 0.82 -6.54 -18.12
N PHE A 26 0.88 -5.26 -17.76
CA PHE A 26 -0.10 -4.62 -16.87
C PHE A 26 -1.52 -4.74 -17.40
N ALA A 27 -1.74 -4.44 -18.67
CA ALA A 27 -3.06 -4.53 -19.30
C ALA A 27 -3.60 -5.97 -19.31
N ALA A 28 -2.74 -6.97 -19.44
CA ALA A 28 -3.15 -8.37 -19.50
C ALA A 28 -3.44 -8.98 -18.11
N TRP A 29 -2.69 -8.58 -17.08
CA TRP A 29 -2.67 -9.28 -15.81
C TRP A 29 -3.05 -8.43 -14.59
N CYS A 30 -2.67 -7.16 -14.56
CA CYS A 30 -2.78 -6.30 -13.38
C CYS A 30 -4.06 -5.44 -13.39
N SER A 31 -4.51 -5.05 -14.59
CA SER A 31 -5.64 -4.13 -14.78
C SER A 31 -6.97 -4.64 -14.24
N GLN A 32 -7.14 -5.95 -14.07
CA GLN A 32 -8.38 -6.54 -13.49
C GLN A 32 -8.61 -6.09 -12.04
N CYS A 33 -7.53 -5.88 -11.27
CA CYS A 33 -7.61 -5.41 -9.89
C CYS A 33 -7.30 -3.92 -9.80
N HIS A 34 -6.18 -3.48 -10.40
CA HIS A 34 -5.72 -2.08 -10.29
C HIS A 34 -6.43 -1.12 -11.25
N GLY A 35 -7.34 -1.61 -12.10
CA GLY A 35 -8.00 -0.79 -13.12
C GLY A 35 -7.11 -0.57 -14.35
N SER A 36 -7.72 -0.34 -15.51
CA SER A 36 -6.99 -0.13 -16.79
C SER A 36 -6.14 1.15 -16.79
N GLY A 37 -6.48 2.12 -15.96
CA GLY A 37 -5.74 3.36 -15.73
C GLY A 37 -4.84 3.33 -14.50
N ALA A 38 -4.69 2.19 -13.84
CA ALA A 38 -3.90 2.00 -12.61
C ALA A 38 -4.36 2.82 -11.39
N ALA A 39 -5.57 3.38 -11.42
CA ALA A 39 -6.11 4.22 -10.35
C ALA A 39 -6.71 3.41 -9.17
N GLY A 40 -6.56 2.10 -9.19
CA GLY A 40 -7.12 1.22 -8.17
C GLY A 40 -8.65 1.10 -8.20
N VAL A 41 -9.18 0.45 -7.18
CA VAL A 41 -10.63 0.36 -6.90
C VAL A 41 -10.82 0.42 -5.39
N GLN A 42 -11.00 1.61 -4.86
CA GLN A 42 -11.09 1.88 -3.41
C GLN A 42 -12.10 0.98 -2.69
N ALA A 43 -13.32 0.82 -3.24
CA ALA A 43 -14.34 -0.02 -2.62
C ALA A 43 -13.94 -1.51 -2.47
N SER A 44 -12.92 -1.95 -3.21
CA SER A 44 -12.39 -3.32 -3.17
C SER A 44 -11.01 -3.41 -2.51
N GLY A 45 -10.46 -2.28 -2.03
CA GLY A 45 -9.12 -2.23 -1.42
C GLY A 45 -7.99 -2.51 -2.41
N TYR A 46 -8.20 -2.22 -3.69
CA TYR A 46 -7.12 -2.28 -4.69
C TYR A 46 -6.45 -0.90 -4.81
N PRO A 47 -5.13 -0.79 -4.51
CA PRO A 47 -4.45 0.48 -4.43
C PRO A 47 -4.38 1.21 -5.76
N ASN A 48 -4.42 2.53 -5.68
CA ASN A 48 -4.03 3.43 -6.74
C ASN A 48 -2.50 3.36 -6.92
N LEU A 49 -2.03 3.19 -8.13
CA LEU A 49 -0.60 3.11 -8.46
C LEU A 49 -0.09 4.40 -9.12
N LEU A 50 -0.90 5.47 -9.11
CA LEU A 50 -0.57 6.78 -9.67
C LEU A 50 -0.13 7.79 -8.60
N ASP A 51 -0.48 7.52 -7.33
CA ASP A 51 -0.10 8.33 -6.18
C ASP A 51 1.25 7.88 -5.60
N ASP A 52 1.71 8.56 -4.57
CA ASP A 52 2.97 8.34 -3.87
C ASP A 52 2.78 7.65 -2.51
N ASP A 53 1.62 7.02 -2.28
CA ASP A 53 1.38 6.23 -1.06
C ASP A 53 1.67 4.74 -1.29
N TRP A 54 2.80 4.30 -0.76
CA TRP A 54 3.31 2.95 -0.93
C TRP A 54 3.42 2.20 0.41
N LEU A 55 2.59 1.20 0.61
CA LEU A 55 2.65 0.35 1.82
C LEU A 55 3.99 -0.37 2.01
N TRP A 56 4.69 -0.67 0.94
CA TRP A 56 5.90 -1.51 0.96
C TRP A 56 7.08 -0.87 0.22
N GLY A 57 7.05 0.45 0.05
CA GLY A 57 8.02 1.23 -0.68
C GLY A 57 7.73 1.33 -2.17
N GLY A 58 7.92 2.52 -2.72
CA GLY A 58 7.65 2.89 -4.11
C GLY A 58 8.90 2.93 -4.98
N ASP A 59 10.07 2.55 -4.45
CA ASP A 59 11.24 2.36 -5.28
C ASP A 59 11.12 1.10 -6.16
N ILE A 60 11.89 1.07 -7.23
CA ILE A 60 11.72 0.05 -8.26
C ILE A 60 12.00 -1.37 -7.79
N GLU A 61 12.91 -1.54 -6.83
CA GLU A 61 13.27 -2.82 -6.23
C GLU A 61 12.13 -3.34 -5.35
N ASN A 62 11.53 -2.47 -4.53
CA ASN A 62 10.38 -2.83 -3.70
C ASN A 62 9.13 -3.12 -4.53
N ILE A 63 8.88 -2.37 -5.59
CA ILE A 63 7.80 -2.66 -6.55
C ILE A 63 8.04 -4.03 -7.20
N HIS A 64 9.28 -4.31 -7.67
CA HIS A 64 9.63 -5.60 -8.26
C HIS A 64 9.39 -6.76 -7.30
N LEU A 65 9.87 -6.67 -6.05
CA LEU A 65 9.68 -7.70 -5.02
C LEU A 65 8.19 -7.92 -4.73
N THR A 66 7.42 -6.84 -4.63
CA THR A 66 5.97 -6.92 -4.40
C THR A 66 5.25 -7.62 -5.55
N ILE A 67 5.64 -7.38 -6.79
CA ILE A 67 5.09 -8.09 -7.96
C ILE A 67 5.52 -9.55 -7.96
N ALA A 68 6.80 -9.83 -7.75
CA ALA A 68 7.33 -11.19 -7.80
C ALA A 68 6.65 -12.10 -6.76
N HIS A 69 6.59 -11.67 -5.51
CA HIS A 69 6.19 -12.49 -4.36
C HIS A 69 4.76 -12.23 -3.86
N GLY A 70 4.19 -11.07 -4.20
CA GLY A 70 2.87 -10.67 -3.73
C GLY A 70 2.86 -10.15 -2.29
N ILE A 71 1.65 -9.92 -1.79
CA ILE A 71 1.38 -9.46 -0.44
C ILE A 71 0.38 -10.41 0.20
N ARG A 72 0.67 -10.93 1.40
CA ARG A 72 -0.17 -11.87 2.16
C ARG A 72 -0.56 -13.11 1.33
N ASN A 73 0.34 -13.55 0.46
CA ASN A 73 0.13 -14.72 -0.40
C ASN A 73 0.68 -15.96 0.30
N GLU A 74 -0.20 -16.83 0.78
CA GLU A 74 0.15 -18.03 1.54
C GLU A 74 0.95 -19.07 0.75
N ASN A 75 0.98 -18.95 -0.59
CA ASN A 75 1.69 -19.91 -1.47
C ASN A 75 3.13 -19.48 -1.78
N ASP A 76 3.56 -18.31 -1.32
CA ASP A 76 4.92 -17.80 -1.52
C ASP A 76 5.52 -17.42 -0.16
N LEU A 77 6.63 -18.07 0.22
CA LEU A 77 7.28 -17.86 1.52
C LEU A 77 8.02 -16.50 1.60
N ASP A 78 8.29 -15.88 0.46
CA ASP A 78 8.93 -14.57 0.36
C ASP A 78 7.90 -13.45 0.19
N ALA A 79 6.60 -13.77 0.21
CA ALA A 79 5.53 -12.79 0.17
C ALA A 79 5.62 -11.82 1.35
N ARG A 80 5.40 -10.54 1.08
CA ARG A 80 5.32 -9.54 2.13
C ARG A 80 4.11 -9.80 3.02
N TYR A 81 4.33 -9.81 4.32
CA TYR A 81 3.28 -10.13 5.27
C TYR A 81 3.27 -9.17 6.46
N SER A 82 2.17 -8.52 6.65
CA SER A 82 1.74 -7.91 7.91
C SER A 82 0.21 -7.84 7.94
N GLU A 83 -0.35 -7.81 9.12
CA GLU A 83 -1.80 -7.77 9.31
C GLU A 83 -2.10 -6.90 10.54
N MET A 84 -2.95 -5.89 10.36
CA MET A 84 -3.45 -5.11 11.48
C MET A 84 -4.41 -5.99 12.30
N PRO A 85 -4.33 -6.04 13.63
CA PRO A 85 -5.29 -6.78 14.44
C PRO A 85 -6.73 -6.27 14.25
N ALA A 86 -7.71 -7.16 14.37
CA ALA A 86 -9.12 -6.77 14.47
C ALA A 86 -9.39 -6.19 15.86
N PHE A 87 -9.36 -4.88 15.98
CA PHE A 87 -9.48 -4.21 17.27
C PHE A 87 -10.88 -4.30 17.89
N GLY A 88 -11.90 -4.72 17.12
CA GLY A 88 -13.22 -5.02 17.65
C GLY A 88 -13.24 -6.14 18.70
N ASP A 89 -12.21 -7.00 18.70
CA ASP A 89 -12.03 -8.07 19.69
C ASP A 89 -11.15 -7.63 20.90
N LEU A 90 -10.50 -6.47 20.82
CA LEU A 90 -9.47 -6.02 21.76
C LEU A 90 -9.86 -4.73 22.50
N LEU A 91 -10.62 -3.85 21.88
CA LEU A 91 -11.00 -2.53 22.38
C LEU A 91 -12.51 -2.44 22.57
N GLU A 92 -12.92 -1.64 23.55
CA GLU A 92 -14.32 -1.29 23.71
C GLU A 92 -14.78 -0.33 22.59
N GLN A 93 -16.08 -0.31 22.33
CA GLN A 93 -16.64 0.51 21.25
C GLN A 93 -16.34 2.01 21.41
N ASP A 94 -16.30 2.50 22.65
CA ASP A 94 -15.97 3.89 22.95
C ASP A 94 -14.49 4.19 22.61
N GLU A 95 -13.56 3.24 22.87
CA GLU A 95 -12.14 3.36 22.54
C GLU A 95 -11.94 3.34 21.02
N ILE A 96 -12.67 2.49 20.28
CA ILE A 96 -12.67 2.51 18.81
C ILE A 96 -13.14 3.86 18.28
N SER A 97 -14.24 4.40 18.83
CA SER A 97 -14.71 5.74 18.46
C SER A 97 -13.68 6.83 18.72
N GLN A 98 -13.00 6.78 19.88
CA GLN A 98 -11.95 7.73 20.24
C GLN A 98 -10.76 7.66 19.30
N VAL A 99 -10.21 6.47 19.04
CA VAL A 99 -9.04 6.30 18.17
C VAL A 99 -9.33 6.66 16.72
N VAL A 100 -10.52 6.36 16.20
CA VAL A 100 -10.93 6.76 14.85
C VAL A 100 -10.97 8.29 14.74
N ASN A 101 -11.54 9.00 15.72
CA ASN A 101 -11.54 10.47 15.72
C ASN A 101 -10.12 11.07 15.83
N TYR A 102 -9.22 10.42 16.56
CA TYR A 102 -7.81 10.81 16.59
C TYR A 102 -7.16 10.65 15.22
N VAL A 103 -7.29 9.48 14.56
CA VAL A 103 -6.76 9.22 13.23
C VAL A 103 -7.31 10.22 12.20
N MET A 104 -8.61 10.51 12.23
CA MET A 104 -9.22 11.54 11.38
C MET A 104 -8.60 12.93 11.65
N SER A 105 -8.20 13.21 12.88
CA SER A 105 -7.54 14.49 13.21
C SER A 105 -6.11 14.56 12.64
N LEU A 106 -5.41 13.43 12.52
CA LEU A 106 -4.07 13.37 11.91
C LEU A 106 -4.12 13.70 10.40
N SER A 107 -5.10 13.18 9.70
CA SER A 107 -5.29 13.41 8.24
C SER A 107 -6.01 14.71 7.91
N GLY A 108 -6.48 15.46 8.93
CA GLY A 108 -7.25 16.69 8.73
C GLY A 108 -8.70 16.47 8.32
N GLU A 109 -9.21 15.26 8.45
CA GLU A 109 -10.62 14.94 8.20
C GLU A 109 -11.53 15.50 9.32
N PRO A 110 -12.80 15.79 9.02
CA PRO A 110 -13.77 16.25 10.02
C PRO A 110 -13.96 15.21 11.13
N ASN A 111 -13.73 15.60 12.38
CA ASN A 111 -13.76 14.71 13.55
C ASN A 111 -14.46 15.36 14.75
N ASP A 112 -14.79 14.58 15.77
CA ASP A 112 -15.22 15.09 17.08
C ASP A 112 -14.00 15.42 17.94
N ALA A 113 -13.66 16.70 18.02
CA ALA A 113 -12.51 17.19 18.79
C ALA A 113 -12.55 16.85 20.28
N SER A 114 -13.73 16.53 20.85
CA SER A 114 -13.85 16.14 22.26
C SER A 114 -13.30 14.73 22.53
N LEU A 115 -13.17 13.89 21.51
CA LEU A 115 -12.67 12.51 21.56
C LEU A 115 -11.18 12.39 21.26
N VAL A 116 -10.59 13.39 20.60
CA VAL A 116 -9.22 13.33 20.07
C VAL A 116 -8.17 13.03 21.16
N ALA A 117 -8.22 13.71 22.30
CA ALA A 117 -7.23 13.53 23.36
C ALA A 117 -7.28 12.12 24.01
N ALA A 118 -8.47 11.53 24.12
CA ALA A 118 -8.62 10.16 24.61
C ALA A 118 -8.16 9.18 23.50
N GLY A 119 -8.49 9.46 22.25
CA GLY A 119 -8.08 8.68 21.09
C GLY A 119 -6.57 8.63 20.89
N GLU A 120 -5.85 9.73 21.16
CA GLU A 120 -4.37 9.75 21.16
C GLU A 120 -3.80 8.71 22.15
N THR A 121 -4.36 8.60 23.34
CA THR A 121 -3.92 7.60 24.31
C THR A 121 -4.15 6.17 23.80
N VAL A 122 -5.33 5.88 23.27
CA VAL A 122 -5.65 4.57 22.68
C VAL A 122 -4.71 4.26 21.51
N TYR A 123 -4.42 5.26 20.68
CA TYR A 123 -3.53 5.13 19.52
C TYR A 123 -2.09 4.78 19.93
N LEU A 124 -1.52 5.50 20.88
CA LEU A 124 -0.15 5.28 21.37
C LEU A 124 0.00 3.89 22.00
N ASP A 125 -1.03 3.42 22.69
CA ASP A 125 -1.01 2.12 23.36
C ASP A 125 -1.19 0.93 22.38
N ASN A 126 -1.87 1.12 21.24
CA ASN A 126 -2.30 0.00 20.40
C ASN A 126 -1.88 0.10 18.92
N CYS A 127 -1.65 1.29 18.38
CA CYS A 127 -1.48 1.52 16.94
C CYS A 127 -0.08 1.99 16.56
N ALA A 128 0.56 2.78 17.44
CA ALA A 128 1.85 3.43 17.19
C ALA A 128 2.99 2.45 16.89
N ALA A 129 2.91 1.21 17.39
CA ALA A 129 3.91 0.18 17.15
C ALA A 129 4.11 -0.14 15.65
N CYS A 130 3.07 0.04 14.84
CA CYS A 130 3.12 -0.16 13.38
C CYS A 130 3.01 1.16 12.63
N HIS A 131 2.13 2.06 13.07
CA HIS A 131 1.86 3.31 12.37
C HIS A 131 2.75 4.49 12.82
N MET A 132 3.70 4.28 13.73
CA MET A 132 4.56 5.27 14.38
C MET A 132 3.78 6.26 15.27
N ASP A 133 4.47 6.92 16.19
CA ASP A 133 3.83 7.83 17.16
C ASP A 133 3.09 9.00 16.48
N GLU A 134 3.62 9.48 15.36
CA GLU A 134 3.05 10.59 14.57
C GLU A 134 2.07 10.11 13.48
N GLY A 135 1.84 8.81 13.32
CA GLY A 135 0.95 8.27 12.29
C GLY A 135 1.53 8.19 10.89
N THR A 136 2.85 8.33 10.73
CA THR A 136 3.52 8.40 9.43
C THR A 136 3.65 7.05 8.70
N GLY A 137 3.26 5.96 9.35
CA GLY A 137 3.38 4.62 8.79
C GLY A 137 4.81 4.06 8.81
N ASP A 138 4.93 2.81 8.37
CA ASP A 138 6.22 2.13 8.24
C ASP A 138 6.18 1.16 7.05
N VAL A 139 6.92 1.48 6.00
CA VAL A 139 7.02 0.65 4.78
C VAL A 139 7.65 -0.72 5.02
N TRP A 140 8.45 -0.89 6.08
CA TRP A 140 9.02 -2.18 6.46
C TRP A 140 7.99 -3.13 7.08
N GLN A 141 6.94 -2.56 7.63
CA GLN A 141 5.81 -3.30 8.23
C GLN A 141 4.55 -3.27 7.35
N GLY A 142 4.58 -2.56 6.22
CA GLY A 142 3.41 -2.38 5.37
C GLY A 142 2.27 -1.67 6.09
N ALA A 143 2.62 -0.75 6.99
CA ALA A 143 1.68 0.08 7.73
C ALA A 143 1.52 1.43 7.03
N PRO A 144 0.29 1.81 6.60
CA PRO A 144 0.07 3.05 5.86
C PRO A 144 0.32 4.30 6.70
N ASN A 145 0.66 5.39 6.01
CA ASN A 145 0.63 6.75 6.54
C ASN A 145 -0.82 7.14 6.84
N LEU A 146 -1.08 7.63 8.04
CA LEU A 146 -2.40 8.05 8.51
C LEU A 146 -2.53 9.58 8.58
N THR A 147 -1.51 10.32 8.10
CA THR A 147 -1.45 11.79 8.22
C THR A 147 -1.86 12.50 6.94
N ASP A 148 -2.07 11.78 5.85
CA ASP A 148 -2.49 12.32 4.56
C ASP A 148 -3.97 12.00 4.27
N ALA A 149 -4.45 12.35 3.08
CA ALA A 149 -5.81 12.13 2.63
C ALA A 149 -5.95 10.89 1.69
N ILE A 150 -4.92 10.03 1.63
CA ILE A 150 -4.91 8.86 0.76
C ILE A 150 -5.35 7.64 1.56
N TRP A 151 -6.53 7.12 1.25
CA TRP A 151 -7.15 6.04 1.99
C TRP A 151 -7.50 4.87 1.07
N LEU A 152 -6.96 3.69 1.36
CA LEU A 152 -7.21 2.49 0.56
C LEU A 152 -8.69 2.09 0.52
N TYR A 153 -9.42 2.26 1.61
CA TYR A 153 -10.83 1.88 1.73
C TYR A 153 -11.77 3.09 1.91
N GLY A 154 -11.24 4.26 2.17
CA GLY A 154 -11.94 5.50 2.48
C GLY A 154 -11.62 6.02 3.88
N GLY A 155 -11.66 7.36 4.04
CA GLY A 155 -11.26 8.07 5.26
C GLY A 155 -12.41 8.60 6.09
N ASP A 156 -13.67 8.33 5.73
CA ASP A 156 -14.81 8.73 6.54
C ASP A 156 -14.94 7.89 7.83
N TYR A 157 -15.64 8.44 8.81
CA TYR A 157 -15.77 7.85 10.14
C TYR A 157 -16.27 6.40 10.11
N ASP A 158 -17.30 6.11 9.34
CA ASP A 158 -17.91 4.77 9.30
C ASP A 158 -16.95 3.77 8.66
N THR A 159 -16.28 4.19 7.59
CA THR A 159 -15.29 3.37 6.87
C THR A 159 -14.05 3.09 7.72
N LEU A 160 -13.53 4.09 8.44
CA LEU A 160 -12.40 3.89 9.37
C LEU A 160 -12.80 3.03 10.56
N THR A 161 -13.99 3.23 11.11
CA THR A 161 -14.53 2.39 12.18
C THR A 161 -14.61 0.92 11.75
N GLU A 162 -15.09 0.65 10.54
CA GLU A 162 -15.12 -0.71 9.98
C GLU A 162 -13.71 -1.28 9.83
N THR A 163 -12.75 -0.49 9.32
CA THR A 163 -11.36 -0.92 9.13
C THR A 163 -10.69 -1.26 10.47
N VAL A 164 -10.84 -0.41 11.48
CA VAL A 164 -10.28 -0.64 12.81
C VAL A 164 -10.94 -1.85 13.49
N THR A 165 -12.26 -1.96 13.37
CA THR A 165 -13.01 -3.04 14.02
C THR A 165 -12.67 -4.42 13.45
N TYR A 166 -12.61 -4.54 12.11
CA TYR A 166 -12.55 -5.84 11.43
C TYR A 166 -11.23 -6.17 10.77
N SER A 167 -10.24 -5.25 10.77
CA SER A 167 -8.94 -5.47 10.12
C SER A 167 -9.06 -5.77 8.63
N ARG A 168 -9.48 -4.78 7.84
CA ARG A 168 -9.55 -4.97 6.39
C ARG A 168 -8.15 -4.97 5.76
N PHE A 169 -7.86 -5.97 4.97
CA PHE A 169 -6.62 -6.06 4.19
C PHE A 169 -6.85 -6.76 2.86
N GLY A 170 -6.02 -6.45 1.88
CA GLY A 170 -6.02 -7.11 0.57
C GLY A 170 -4.92 -8.16 0.45
N VAL A 171 -5.10 -9.07 -0.50
CA VAL A 171 -4.10 -10.06 -0.89
C VAL A 171 -3.70 -9.77 -2.34
N MET A 172 -2.40 -9.64 -2.59
CA MET A 172 -1.85 -9.61 -3.95
C MET A 172 -1.18 -10.96 -4.23
N PRO A 173 -1.56 -11.66 -5.30
CA PRO A 173 -0.92 -12.93 -5.64
C PRO A 173 0.55 -12.71 -6.06
N SER A 174 1.39 -13.72 -5.85
CA SER A 174 2.71 -13.83 -6.47
C SER A 174 2.58 -14.00 -7.98
N TRP A 175 3.45 -13.33 -8.72
CA TRP A 175 3.48 -13.42 -10.18
C TRP A 175 4.69 -14.19 -10.72
N ALA A 176 5.68 -14.53 -9.88
CA ALA A 176 6.89 -15.24 -10.30
C ALA A 176 6.62 -16.63 -10.92
N ASP A 177 5.50 -17.26 -10.56
CA ASP A 177 5.08 -18.53 -11.15
C ASP A 177 4.33 -18.40 -12.49
N ARG A 178 3.98 -17.17 -12.88
CA ARG A 178 3.11 -16.89 -14.05
C ARG A 178 3.77 -16.02 -15.10
N LEU A 179 4.69 -15.18 -14.69
CA LEU A 179 5.45 -14.26 -15.54
C LEU A 179 6.93 -14.62 -15.45
N ASP A 180 7.63 -14.45 -16.55
CA ASP A 180 9.08 -14.57 -16.49
C ASP A 180 9.71 -13.30 -15.88
N GLU A 181 10.98 -13.42 -15.49
CA GLU A 181 11.70 -12.31 -14.84
C GLU A 181 11.77 -11.04 -15.70
N ALA A 182 11.82 -11.18 -17.02
CA ALA A 182 11.84 -10.03 -17.92
C ALA A 182 10.47 -9.30 -17.96
N GLU A 183 9.38 -10.05 -17.84
CA GLU A 183 8.03 -9.50 -17.75
C GLU A 183 7.82 -8.81 -16.40
N ILE A 184 8.30 -9.41 -15.29
CA ILE A 184 8.21 -8.81 -13.95
C ILE A 184 9.01 -7.51 -13.90
N ARG A 185 10.27 -7.49 -14.41
CA ARG A 185 11.07 -6.27 -14.50
C ARG A 185 10.40 -5.20 -15.37
N ALA A 186 9.84 -5.59 -16.49
CA ALA A 186 9.18 -4.66 -17.41
C ALA A 186 7.96 -4.01 -16.76
N VAL A 187 7.10 -4.80 -16.06
CA VAL A 187 5.92 -4.23 -15.40
C VAL A 187 6.28 -3.42 -14.16
N ALA A 188 7.37 -3.76 -13.43
CA ALA A 188 7.89 -2.94 -12.35
C ALA A 188 8.35 -1.55 -12.84
N VAL A 189 9.11 -1.52 -13.94
CA VAL A 189 9.51 -0.25 -14.61
C VAL A 189 8.31 0.56 -15.08
N TYR A 190 7.28 -0.10 -15.60
CA TYR A 190 6.06 0.56 -16.01
C TYR A 190 5.33 1.19 -14.81
N VAL A 191 5.09 0.42 -13.76
CA VAL A 191 4.40 0.88 -12.54
C VAL A 191 5.17 2.02 -11.88
N HIS A 192 6.48 1.87 -11.67
CA HIS A 192 7.35 2.93 -11.14
C HIS A 192 7.26 4.24 -11.97
N GLY A 193 7.08 4.12 -13.28
CA GLY A 193 6.97 5.26 -14.20
C GLY A 193 5.59 5.91 -14.29
N LEU A 194 4.57 5.44 -13.54
CA LEU A 194 3.20 5.98 -13.60
C LEU A 194 3.04 7.34 -12.91
N GLY A 195 3.94 7.71 -12.02
CA GLY A 195 3.95 9.04 -11.40
C GLY A 195 4.33 9.05 -9.92
N GLY A 196 4.01 8.01 -9.17
CA GLY A 196 4.28 7.90 -7.74
C GLY A 196 5.57 7.15 -7.37
N GLY A 197 6.36 6.70 -8.35
CA GLY A 197 7.59 5.95 -8.07
C GLY A 197 8.63 6.75 -7.31
N GLU A 198 9.24 6.12 -6.31
CA GLU A 198 10.25 6.71 -5.42
C GLU A 198 11.67 6.44 -5.91
N ALA A 199 12.61 7.27 -5.46
CA ALA A 199 14.03 6.99 -5.68
C ALA A 199 14.47 5.82 -4.78
N SER A 200 15.34 4.93 -5.32
CA SER A 200 15.95 3.89 -4.48
C SER A 200 16.75 4.53 -3.33
N PRO A 201 16.65 3.99 -2.11
CA PRO A 201 17.45 4.47 -0.98
C PRO A 201 18.95 4.32 -1.26
N GLU A 202 19.75 5.31 -0.83
CA GLU A 202 21.22 5.32 -0.96
C GLU A 202 21.92 4.30 -0.03
#